data_926bb11745e4aeb6fc250ef601a34144
#
_entry.id   926bb11745e4aeb6fc250ef601a34144
#
_cell.length_a   1.000
_cell.length_b   1.000
_cell.length_c   1.000
_cell.angle_alpha   90.00
_cell.angle_beta   90.00
_cell.angle_gamma   90.00
#
_symmetry.space_group_name_H-M   'P 1'
#
loop_
_entity.id
_entity.type
_entity.pdbx_description
1 polymer ?
#
loop_
_entity_poly.entity_id
_entity_poly.type
_entity_poly.pdbx_seq_one_letter_code
_entity_poly.pdbx_strand_id
1 'polypeptide(L)'
;MNNINELEKMSIEELRDFFKGIHEKYYIELKRASELPKAFWESYSAFCNTSGGWIILGVAEGHPYNEITGVNNVEKTLENLWNQLSNQNKVNFRSVDNKDVSQYTIDGKHIIIVRVKEAAESMKPVYIDNRVENTWIRTGDGDRRVTKEELSALMRNAKPSYDSLSAEGFTIEDLDMDTLIVYKEKVSKRFPKKRYMEMTHKEFLIEIGAAYNHRESGDFKIKRGALLFFGKVNAIKEIFPHYHVDYFNRSGSNPRWVDRVSDDEPSDYEMNLYNFYNIIHEKLKVLLKESFELDNYQLRIPLSDFDETIRECLVNCVAHADYVQGYPSTKIEVNDGWFSFVNPSL
;
A
#
# COMPACT_ATOMS: atom_id res chain seq x y z
N MET A 1 14.72 -24.87 -7.81
CA MET A 1 13.68 -24.20 -8.66
C MET A 1 14.44 -23.29 -9.61
N ASN A 2 14.43 -23.61 -10.89
CA ASN A 2 15.10 -22.78 -11.88
C ASN A 2 14.39 -21.41 -11.94
N ASN A 3 15.17 -20.34 -11.85
CA ASN A 3 14.64 -18.98 -11.79
C ASN A 3 14.42 -18.48 -13.23
N ILE A 4 13.27 -17.90 -13.54
CA ILE A 4 12.96 -17.32 -14.86
C ILE A 4 14.01 -16.26 -15.29
N ASN A 5 14.74 -15.67 -14.33
CA ASN A 5 15.84 -14.75 -14.62
C ASN A 5 17.13 -15.43 -15.12
N GLU A 6 17.20 -16.76 -15.16
CA GLU A 6 18.39 -17.52 -15.55
C GLU A 6 18.21 -18.28 -16.87
N LEU A 7 17.07 -18.08 -17.56
CA LEU A 7 16.74 -18.79 -18.80
C LEU A 7 17.79 -18.64 -19.90
N GLU A 8 18.47 -17.51 -19.98
CA GLU A 8 19.53 -17.24 -20.97
C GLU A 8 20.75 -18.19 -20.82
N LYS A 9 20.92 -18.81 -19.63
CA LYS A 9 22.04 -19.70 -19.32
C LYS A 9 21.69 -21.18 -19.49
N MET A 10 20.44 -21.50 -19.79
CA MET A 10 19.95 -22.87 -19.88
C MET A 10 20.16 -23.48 -21.25
N SER A 11 20.48 -24.76 -21.28
CA SER A 11 20.45 -25.58 -22.50
C SER A 11 19.03 -25.72 -23.04
N ILE A 12 18.89 -26.17 -24.30
CA ILE A 12 17.56 -26.39 -24.91
C ILE A 12 16.74 -27.44 -24.14
N GLU A 13 17.40 -28.46 -23.59
CA GLU A 13 16.74 -29.50 -22.80
C GLU A 13 16.22 -28.95 -21.48
N GLU A 14 17.04 -28.15 -20.78
CA GLU A 14 16.63 -27.48 -19.53
C GLU A 14 15.49 -26.47 -19.77
N LEU A 15 15.54 -25.72 -20.87
CA LEU A 15 14.44 -24.82 -21.27
C LEU A 15 13.12 -25.59 -21.55
N ARG A 16 13.24 -26.74 -22.24
CA ARG A 16 12.08 -27.59 -22.51
C ARG A 16 11.43 -28.08 -21.22
N ASP A 17 12.23 -28.57 -20.28
CA ASP A 17 11.75 -29.08 -19.00
C ASP A 17 11.19 -27.94 -18.13
N PHE A 18 11.82 -26.76 -18.17
CA PHE A 18 11.32 -25.58 -17.50
C PHE A 18 9.93 -25.19 -17.98
N PHE A 19 9.73 -25.03 -19.30
CA PHE A 19 8.41 -24.61 -19.84
C PHE A 19 7.34 -25.69 -19.71
N LYS A 20 7.70 -26.96 -19.70
CA LYS A 20 6.76 -28.05 -19.39
C LYS A 20 6.35 -28.10 -17.95
N GLY A 21 7.21 -27.71 -17.01
CA GLY A 21 7.00 -27.81 -15.57
C GLY A 21 6.61 -26.49 -14.88
N ILE A 22 6.60 -25.36 -15.60
CA ILE A 22 6.22 -24.08 -15.00
C ILE A 22 4.69 -24.00 -14.90
N HIS A 23 4.20 -23.50 -13.78
CA HIS A 23 2.76 -23.29 -13.55
C HIS A 23 2.46 -21.81 -13.40
N GLU A 24 1.21 -21.43 -13.69
CA GLU A 24 0.71 -20.10 -13.37
C GLU A 24 0.84 -19.85 -11.88
N LYS A 25 1.25 -18.65 -11.55
CA LYS A 25 1.45 -18.18 -10.18
C LYS A 25 1.12 -16.69 -10.13
N TYR A 26 1.12 -16.14 -8.92
CA TYR A 26 0.90 -14.72 -8.71
C TYR A 26 1.68 -13.80 -9.66
N TYR A 27 2.87 -14.20 -10.08
CA TYR A 27 3.79 -13.43 -10.95
C TYR A 27 4.07 -14.09 -12.31
N ILE A 28 3.37 -15.15 -12.69
CA ILE A 28 3.55 -15.86 -13.98
C ILE A 28 2.19 -16.13 -14.61
N GLU A 29 2.08 -15.78 -15.89
CA GLU A 29 0.92 -16.06 -16.70
C GLU A 29 1.33 -16.79 -17.98
N LEU A 30 0.67 -17.89 -18.29
CA LEU A 30 0.89 -18.69 -19.48
C LEU A 30 -0.22 -18.42 -20.50
N LYS A 31 0.16 -18.20 -21.75
CA LYS A 31 -0.82 -17.98 -22.82
C LYS A 31 -0.56 -18.92 -24.00
N ARG A 32 -1.54 -19.77 -24.30
CA ARG A 32 -1.59 -20.44 -25.60
C ARG A 32 -1.78 -19.37 -26.66
N ALA A 33 -0.74 -19.05 -27.42
CA ALA A 33 -0.77 -17.93 -28.33
C ALA A 33 -0.14 -18.31 -29.68
N SER A 34 -0.93 -18.36 -30.72
CA SER A 34 -0.44 -18.35 -32.10
C SER A 34 -0.08 -16.94 -32.56
N GLU A 35 -0.74 -15.93 -32.03
CA GLU A 35 -0.52 -14.49 -32.20
C GLU A 35 -0.74 -13.81 -30.85
N LEU A 36 -0.60 -12.46 -30.78
CA LEU A 36 -0.84 -11.71 -29.54
C LEU A 36 -2.31 -11.76 -29.12
N PRO A 37 -2.67 -12.48 -28.05
CA PRO A 37 -4.08 -12.66 -27.67
C PRO A 37 -4.64 -11.41 -26.98
N LYS A 38 -5.96 -11.20 -27.08
CA LYS A 38 -6.63 -10.08 -26.40
C LYS A 38 -6.44 -10.15 -24.88
N ALA A 39 -6.47 -11.35 -24.30
CA ALA A 39 -6.26 -11.58 -22.87
C ALA A 39 -4.84 -11.21 -22.38
N PHE A 40 -3.87 -10.97 -23.28
CA PHE A 40 -2.57 -10.43 -22.92
C PHE A 40 -2.69 -9.07 -22.20
N TRP A 41 -3.60 -8.23 -22.68
CA TRP A 41 -3.75 -6.87 -22.15
C TRP A 41 -4.40 -6.83 -20.78
N GLU A 42 -5.26 -7.80 -20.48
CA GLU A 42 -5.86 -7.97 -19.15
C GLU A 42 -4.77 -8.31 -18.14
N SER A 43 -3.91 -9.29 -18.45
CA SER A 43 -2.76 -9.68 -17.62
C SER A 43 -1.71 -8.55 -17.55
N TYR A 44 -1.49 -7.82 -18.64
CA TYR A 44 -0.62 -6.64 -18.65
C TYR A 44 -1.09 -5.58 -17.66
N SER A 45 -2.37 -5.19 -17.71
CA SER A 45 -2.96 -4.25 -16.78
C SER A 45 -2.86 -4.77 -15.35
N ALA A 46 -3.20 -6.04 -15.11
CA ALA A 46 -3.16 -6.65 -13.80
C ALA A 46 -1.75 -6.62 -13.18
N PHE A 47 -0.71 -6.99 -13.93
CA PHE A 47 0.67 -6.94 -13.48
C PHE A 47 1.15 -5.50 -13.22
N CYS A 48 0.79 -4.55 -14.09
CA CYS A 48 1.15 -3.14 -13.87
C CYS A 48 0.54 -2.58 -12.57
N ASN A 49 -0.67 -2.99 -12.22
CA ASN A 49 -1.40 -2.49 -11.04
C ASN A 49 -1.08 -3.25 -9.74
N THR A 50 -0.34 -4.38 -9.84
CA THR A 50 0.04 -5.18 -8.67
C THR A 50 1.56 -5.23 -8.51
N SER A 51 2.17 -6.40 -8.56
CA SER A 51 3.61 -6.59 -8.26
C SER A 51 4.46 -6.87 -9.48
N GLY A 52 3.95 -6.59 -10.68
CA GLY A 52 4.61 -7.01 -11.93
C GLY A 52 4.59 -8.52 -12.13
N GLY A 53 5.21 -8.98 -13.22
CA GLY A 53 5.25 -10.40 -13.53
C GLY A 53 5.76 -10.72 -14.93
N TRP A 54 5.60 -11.96 -15.34
CA TRP A 54 5.97 -12.47 -16.66
C TRP A 54 4.77 -13.05 -17.39
N ILE A 55 4.57 -12.62 -18.63
CA ILE A 55 3.59 -13.23 -19.55
C ILE A 55 4.37 -14.05 -20.57
N ILE A 56 4.07 -15.33 -20.65
CA ILE A 56 4.74 -16.31 -21.51
C ILE A 56 3.79 -16.70 -22.63
N LEU A 57 4.13 -16.32 -23.86
CA LEU A 57 3.36 -16.65 -25.07
C LEU A 57 3.91 -17.89 -25.73
N GLY A 58 3.04 -18.80 -26.19
CA GLY A 58 3.40 -20.04 -26.84
C GLY A 58 3.52 -21.24 -25.90
N VAL A 59 3.02 -21.11 -24.67
CA VAL A 59 2.89 -22.21 -23.70
C VAL A 59 1.43 -22.25 -23.24
N ALA A 60 0.82 -23.41 -23.30
CA ALA A 60 -0.52 -23.68 -22.79
C ALA A 60 -0.43 -24.44 -21.48
N GLU A 61 -1.11 -23.99 -20.46
CA GLU A 61 -1.20 -24.70 -19.19
C GLU A 61 -1.83 -26.08 -19.38
N GLY A 62 -1.29 -27.08 -18.72
CA GLY A 62 -1.75 -28.47 -18.80
C GLY A 62 -1.32 -29.29 -17.59
N HIS A 63 -1.97 -30.45 -17.43
CA HIS A 63 -1.66 -31.36 -16.33
C HIS A 63 -1.40 -32.77 -16.90
N PRO A 64 -0.33 -33.48 -16.54
CA PRO A 64 0.71 -33.09 -15.55
C PRO A 64 1.78 -32.13 -16.09
N TYR A 65 1.82 -31.85 -17.39
CA TYR A 65 2.80 -30.99 -18.03
C TYR A 65 2.12 -30.01 -18.98
N ASN A 66 2.71 -28.83 -19.12
CA ASN A 66 2.29 -27.83 -20.08
C ASN A 66 2.62 -28.27 -21.50
N GLU A 67 1.83 -27.80 -22.45
CA GLU A 67 2.07 -27.95 -23.87
C GLU A 67 2.80 -26.72 -24.43
N ILE A 68 3.98 -26.94 -25.02
CA ILE A 68 4.66 -25.90 -25.79
C ILE A 68 3.97 -25.83 -27.15
N THR A 69 3.12 -24.83 -27.35
CA THR A 69 2.35 -24.62 -28.59
C THR A 69 3.11 -23.81 -29.62
N GLY A 70 3.92 -22.87 -29.16
CA GLY A 70 4.67 -21.93 -29.98
C GLY A 70 3.82 -20.76 -30.51
N VAL A 71 4.50 -19.68 -30.89
CA VAL A 71 3.95 -18.52 -31.61
C VAL A 71 4.25 -18.70 -33.09
N ASN A 72 3.26 -18.54 -33.98
CA ASN A 72 3.40 -18.84 -35.42
C ASN A 72 4.29 -17.83 -36.13
N ASN A 73 4.12 -16.55 -35.86
CA ASN A 73 4.91 -15.48 -36.47
C ASN A 73 5.43 -14.51 -35.41
N VAL A 74 6.67 -14.71 -35.01
CA VAL A 74 7.31 -13.94 -33.95
C VAL A 74 7.44 -12.46 -34.33
N GLU A 75 7.91 -12.16 -35.54
CA GLU A 75 8.12 -10.79 -36.01
C GLU A 75 6.81 -9.99 -35.98
N LYS A 76 5.76 -10.53 -36.57
CA LYS A 76 4.43 -9.91 -36.59
C LYS A 76 3.85 -9.74 -35.15
N THR A 77 4.07 -10.73 -34.30
CA THR A 77 3.59 -10.67 -32.90
C THR A 77 4.31 -9.58 -32.12
N LEU A 78 5.62 -9.44 -32.27
CA LEU A 78 6.40 -8.40 -31.64
C LEU A 78 6.09 -7.02 -32.21
N GLU A 79 5.96 -6.90 -33.54
CA GLU A 79 5.54 -5.65 -34.17
C GLU A 79 4.17 -5.19 -33.60
N ASN A 80 3.23 -6.11 -33.51
CA ASN A 80 1.90 -5.83 -32.94
C ASN A 80 1.98 -5.45 -31.46
N LEU A 81 2.81 -6.14 -30.67
CA LEU A 81 3.06 -5.80 -29.27
C LEU A 81 3.57 -4.37 -29.12
N TRP A 82 4.62 -3.99 -29.88
CA TRP A 82 5.21 -2.66 -29.79
C TRP A 82 4.26 -1.56 -30.28
N ASN A 83 3.52 -1.81 -31.36
CA ASN A 83 2.54 -0.87 -31.88
C ASN A 83 1.44 -0.61 -30.85
N GLN A 84 0.94 -1.65 -30.18
CA GLN A 84 -0.11 -1.51 -29.18
C GLN A 84 0.40 -0.89 -27.86
N LEU A 85 1.63 -1.22 -27.43
CA LEU A 85 2.26 -0.57 -26.27
C LEU A 85 2.55 0.93 -26.49
N SER A 86 2.70 1.33 -27.73
CA SER A 86 2.90 2.74 -28.10
C SER A 86 1.57 3.49 -28.32
N ASN A 87 0.44 2.80 -28.37
CA ASN A 87 -0.86 3.38 -28.58
C ASN A 87 -1.54 3.68 -27.24
N GLN A 88 -1.62 4.94 -26.87
CA GLN A 88 -2.27 5.38 -25.63
C GLN A 88 -3.76 5.03 -25.54
N ASN A 89 -4.44 4.82 -26.67
CA ASN A 89 -5.81 4.33 -26.68
C ASN A 89 -5.89 2.83 -26.36
N LYS A 90 -4.79 2.09 -26.46
CA LYS A 90 -4.73 0.68 -26.07
C LYS A 90 -4.32 0.50 -24.62
N VAL A 91 -3.23 1.14 -24.20
CA VAL A 91 -2.77 1.19 -22.80
C VAL A 91 -2.35 2.62 -22.46
N ASN A 92 -2.78 3.10 -21.31
CA ASN A 92 -2.43 4.46 -20.86
C ASN A 92 -1.01 4.57 -20.31
N PHE A 93 -0.33 3.45 -20.03
CA PHE A 93 1.02 3.42 -19.50
C PHE A 93 1.83 2.25 -20.08
N ARG A 94 3.08 2.52 -20.48
CA ARG A 94 4.01 1.52 -20.99
C ARG A 94 5.04 1.16 -19.93
N SER A 95 4.99 -0.08 -19.42
CA SER A 95 5.93 -0.61 -18.42
C SER A 95 7.04 -1.49 -19.01
N VAL A 96 6.95 -1.86 -20.31
CA VAL A 96 7.80 -2.81 -20.99
C VAL A 96 8.76 -2.10 -21.93
N ASP A 97 10.05 -2.37 -21.80
CA ASP A 97 11.14 -1.94 -22.69
C ASP A 97 11.70 -3.11 -23.49
N ASN A 98 12.57 -2.83 -24.48
CA ASN A 98 13.17 -3.86 -25.32
C ASN A 98 13.89 -4.97 -24.53
N LYS A 99 14.53 -4.63 -23.41
CA LYS A 99 15.21 -5.58 -22.52
C LYS A 99 14.25 -6.47 -21.71
N ASP A 100 12.97 -6.14 -21.68
CA ASP A 100 11.97 -6.88 -20.95
C ASP A 100 11.27 -7.95 -21.83
N VAL A 101 11.69 -8.09 -23.09
CA VAL A 101 11.14 -9.08 -24.03
C VAL A 101 12.26 -10.02 -24.47
N SER A 102 12.06 -11.31 -24.24
CA SER A 102 12.99 -12.38 -24.61
C SER A 102 12.31 -13.40 -25.49
N GLN A 103 13.08 -14.05 -26.36
CA GLN A 103 12.60 -15.05 -27.33
C GLN A 103 13.41 -16.34 -27.16
N TYR A 104 12.72 -17.47 -27.21
CA TYR A 104 13.32 -18.80 -27.14
C TYR A 104 12.75 -19.70 -28.24
N THR A 105 13.58 -20.62 -28.76
CA THR A 105 13.14 -21.61 -29.74
C THR A 105 13.43 -23.00 -29.21
N ILE A 106 12.38 -23.81 -29.08
CA ILE A 106 12.43 -25.17 -28.56
C ILE A 106 11.72 -26.08 -29.56
N ASP A 107 12.44 -27.05 -30.10
CA ASP A 107 11.92 -28.02 -31.09
C ASP A 107 11.17 -27.32 -32.28
N GLY A 108 11.72 -26.20 -32.77
CA GLY A 108 11.13 -25.41 -33.85
C GLY A 108 9.91 -24.57 -33.45
N LYS A 109 9.53 -24.56 -32.20
CA LYS A 109 8.44 -23.73 -31.65
C LYS A 109 9.01 -22.50 -30.94
N HIS A 110 8.44 -21.35 -31.21
CA HIS A 110 8.90 -20.07 -30.67
C HIS A 110 8.10 -19.68 -29.43
N ILE A 111 8.78 -19.27 -28.38
CA ILE A 111 8.22 -18.77 -27.13
C ILE A 111 8.67 -17.32 -26.96
N ILE A 112 7.73 -16.44 -26.63
CA ILE A 112 8.01 -15.05 -26.28
C ILE A 112 7.70 -14.83 -24.79
N ILE A 113 8.64 -14.26 -24.05
CA ILE A 113 8.47 -13.89 -22.66
C ILE A 113 8.47 -12.37 -22.56
N VAL A 114 7.47 -11.82 -21.92
CA VAL A 114 7.34 -10.38 -21.66
C VAL A 114 7.34 -10.15 -20.15
N ARG A 115 8.37 -9.45 -19.67
CA ARG A 115 8.43 -8.99 -18.29
C ARG A 115 7.65 -7.70 -18.16
N VAL A 116 6.56 -7.72 -17.43
CA VAL A 116 5.76 -6.55 -17.10
C VAL A 116 6.19 -6.04 -15.73
N LYS A 117 6.63 -4.78 -15.67
CA LYS A 117 6.99 -4.14 -14.40
C LYS A 117 5.77 -3.54 -13.76
N GLU A 118 5.74 -3.56 -12.43
CA GLU A 118 4.78 -2.77 -11.68
C GLU A 118 4.90 -1.28 -12.05
N ALA A 119 3.77 -0.62 -12.22
CA ALA A 119 3.72 0.82 -12.42
C ALA A 119 3.96 1.56 -11.09
N ALA A 120 4.65 2.70 -11.15
CA ALA A 120 4.71 3.58 -9.99
C ALA A 120 3.30 4.03 -9.57
N GLU A 121 3.07 4.24 -8.28
CA GLU A 121 1.74 4.63 -7.76
C GLU A 121 1.14 5.82 -8.51
N SER A 122 1.97 6.81 -8.87
CA SER A 122 1.54 7.99 -9.64
C SER A 122 1.05 7.69 -11.08
N MET A 123 1.32 6.48 -11.58
CA MET A 123 0.92 6.03 -12.93
C MET A 123 -0.26 5.04 -12.90
N LYS A 124 -0.67 4.59 -11.71
CA LYS A 124 -1.86 3.76 -11.53
C LYS A 124 -3.14 4.62 -11.54
N PRO A 125 -4.28 4.12 -11.99
CA PRO A 125 -4.47 2.79 -12.56
C PRO A 125 -3.94 2.69 -14.00
N VAL A 126 -3.34 1.55 -14.33
CA VAL A 126 -3.03 1.18 -15.70
C VAL A 126 -4.24 0.45 -16.27
N TYR A 127 -4.88 1.07 -17.27
CA TYR A 127 -6.11 0.56 -17.90
C TYR A 127 -5.94 0.36 -19.39
N ILE A 128 -6.85 -0.40 -19.97
CA ILE A 128 -6.83 -0.77 -21.40
C ILE A 128 -8.05 -0.23 -22.15
N ASP A 129 -7.88 -0.09 -23.48
CA ASP A 129 -8.91 0.33 -24.43
C ASP A 129 -9.49 1.72 -24.11
N ASN A 130 -8.67 2.61 -23.58
CA ASN A 130 -9.03 3.98 -23.17
C ASN A 130 -10.24 4.05 -22.22
N ARG A 131 -10.39 3.05 -21.35
CA ARG A 131 -11.50 2.96 -20.38
C ARG A 131 -10.95 2.67 -19.01
N VAL A 132 -11.09 3.62 -18.10
CA VAL A 132 -10.60 3.49 -16.73
C VAL A 132 -11.26 2.31 -15.98
N GLU A 133 -12.52 1.98 -16.31
CA GLU A 133 -13.21 0.82 -15.74
C GLU A 133 -12.65 -0.51 -16.26
N ASN A 134 -11.82 -0.46 -17.32
CA ASN A 134 -11.11 -1.63 -17.86
C ASN A 134 -9.71 -1.75 -17.24
N THR A 135 -9.66 -1.56 -15.92
CA THR A 135 -8.51 -1.77 -15.07
C THR A 135 -8.56 -3.16 -14.45
N TRP A 136 -7.43 -3.85 -14.45
CA TRP A 136 -7.31 -5.21 -13.95
C TRP A 136 -6.28 -5.27 -12.84
N ILE A 137 -6.48 -6.19 -11.88
CA ILE A 137 -5.55 -6.52 -10.81
C ILE A 137 -5.40 -8.05 -10.71
N ARG A 138 -4.26 -8.46 -10.17
CA ARG A 138 -4.00 -9.87 -9.91
C ARG A 138 -4.41 -10.24 -8.50
N THR A 139 -5.17 -11.33 -8.35
CA THR A 139 -5.57 -11.88 -7.07
C THR A 139 -5.30 -13.38 -7.09
N GLY A 140 -4.36 -13.82 -6.26
CA GLY A 140 -3.84 -15.19 -6.35
C GLY A 140 -3.13 -15.45 -7.69
N ASP A 141 -3.60 -16.40 -8.47
CA ASP A 141 -3.11 -16.75 -9.81
C ASP A 141 -3.98 -16.21 -10.96
N GLY A 142 -5.06 -15.48 -10.63
CA GLY A 142 -6.03 -14.99 -11.60
C GLY A 142 -6.07 -13.48 -11.76
N ASP A 143 -6.41 -13.04 -12.98
CA ASP A 143 -6.66 -11.65 -13.32
C ASP A 143 -8.14 -11.32 -13.18
N ARG A 144 -8.48 -10.24 -12.50
CA ARG A 144 -9.87 -9.76 -12.39
C ARG A 144 -9.96 -8.25 -12.55
N ARG A 145 -11.12 -7.78 -12.93
CA ARG A 145 -11.41 -6.34 -12.93
C ARG A 145 -11.45 -5.81 -11.51
N VAL A 146 -10.98 -4.58 -11.35
CA VAL A 146 -11.11 -3.84 -10.09
C VAL A 146 -12.58 -3.56 -9.77
N THR A 147 -12.91 -3.51 -8.49
CA THR A 147 -14.18 -2.95 -8.03
C THR A 147 -14.17 -1.41 -8.16
N LYS A 148 -15.31 -0.77 -7.96
CA LYS A 148 -15.38 0.71 -7.98
C LYS A 148 -14.56 1.32 -6.85
N GLU A 149 -14.57 0.68 -5.69
CA GLU A 149 -13.83 1.08 -4.51
C GLU A 149 -12.32 0.98 -4.74
N GLU A 150 -11.85 -0.16 -5.28
CA GLU A 150 -10.44 -0.36 -5.62
C GLU A 150 -9.96 0.63 -6.68
N LEU A 151 -10.79 0.87 -7.71
CA LEU A 151 -10.47 1.87 -8.73
C LEU A 151 -10.33 3.27 -8.13
N SER A 152 -11.27 3.65 -7.26
CA SER A 152 -11.22 4.94 -6.56
C SER A 152 -9.96 5.07 -5.70
N ALA A 153 -9.53 3.99 -5.07
CA ALA A 153 -8.31 3.94 -4.28
C ALA A 153 -7.06 4.08 -5.15
N LEU A 154 -6.95 3.34 -6.26
CA LEU A 154 -5.84 3.49 -7.21
C LEU A 154 -5.74 4.92 -7.74
N MET A 155 -6.87 5.53 -8.12
CA MET A 155 -6.90 6.92 -8.61
C MET A 155 -6.53 7.95 -7.53
N ARG A 156 -6.87 7.70 -6.28
CA ARG A 156 -6.50 8.55 -5.15
C ARG A 156 -5.00 8.45 -4.88
N ASN A 157 -4.45 7.23 -4.82
CA ASN A 157 -3.04 6.97 -4.55
C ASN A 157 -2.12 7.47 -5.68
N ALA A 158 -2.63 7.58 -6.90
CA ALA A 158 -1.93 8.19 -8.02
C ALA A 158 -1.62 9.68 -7.81
N LYS A 159 -2.40 10.36 -6.97
CA LYS A 159 -2.14 11.76 -6.62
C LYS A 159 -1.03 11.81 -5.57
N PRO A 160 0.08 12.55 -5.81
CA PRO A 160 1.15 12.63 -4.85
C PRO A 160 0.60 13.17 -3.53
N SER A 161 0.75 12.35 -2.48
CA SER A 161 0.46 12.72 -1.10
C SER A 161 -0.95 13.28 -0.87
N TYR A 162 -1.96 12.40 -0.85
CA TYR A 162 -3.33 12.75 -0.48
C TYR A 162 -3.40 13.59 0.80
N ASP A 163 -2.55 13.27 1.78
CA ASP A 163 -2.43 13.97 3.06
C ASP A 163 -1.86 15.39 2.93
N SER A 164 -1.12 15.66 1.85
CA SER A 164 -0.58 17.00 1.55
C SER A 164 -1.57 17.91 0.83
N LEU A 165 -2.70 17.38 0.36
CA LEU A 165 -3.76 18.19 -0.22
C LEU A 165 -4.38 19.11 0.83
N SER A 166 -4.90 20.25 0.40
CA SER A 166 -5.66 21.15 1.27
C SER A 166 -6.93 20.47 1.79
N ALA A 167 -7.21 20.68 3.07
CA ALA A 167 -8.52 20.46 3.65
C ALA A 167 -9.40 21.68 3.35
N GLU A 168 -10.08 21.67 2.18
CA GLU A 168 -10.86 22.81 1.74
C GLU A 168 -12.05 23.08 2.65
N GLY A 169 -12.23 24.36 3.03
CA GLY A 169 -13.29 24.77 3.95
C GLY A 169 -12.91 24.68 5.44
N PHE A 170 -11.80 24.03 5.78
CA PHE A 170 -11.35 23.88 7.16
C PHE A 170 -10.37 24.98 7.56
N THR A 171 -10.43 25.34 8.84
CA THR A 171 -9.63 26.39 9.45
C THR A 171 -8.88 25.87 10.68
N ILE A 172 -8.05 26.70 11.29
CA ILE A 172 -7.35 26.36 12.53
C ILE A 172 -8.33 26.02 13.69
N GLU A 173 -9.56 26.48 13.62
CA GLU A 173 -10.62 26.21 14.63
C GLU A 173 -11.12 24.77 14.59
N ASP A 174 -10.89 24.07 13.46
CA ASP A 174 -11.20 22.64 13.30
C ASP A 174 -10.13 21.73 13.91
N LEU A 175 -9.00 22.32 14.33
CA LEU A 175 -7.99 21.61 15.08
C LEU A 175 -8.28 21.62 16.58
N ASP A 176 -7.88 20.57 17.25
CA ASP A 176 -7.82 20.51 18.72
C ASP A 176 -6.61 21.29 19.22
N MET A 177 -6.88 22.41 19.85
CA MET A 177 -5.84 23.33 20.30
C MET A 177 -5.02 22.76 21.45
N ASP A 178 -5.59 21.93 22.31
CA ASP A 178 -4.87 21.28 23.40
C ASP A 178 -3.83 20.29 22.84
N THR A 179 -4.24 19.48 21.87
CA THR A 179 -3.31 18.59 21.13
C THR A 179 -2.18 19.38 20.49
N LEU A 180 -2.51 20.48 19.79
CA LEU A 180 -1.52 21.30 19.09
C LEU A 180 -0.51 21.93 20.06
N ILE A 181 -0.97 22.44 21.20
CA ILE A 181 -0.11 23.05 22.24
C ILE A 181 0.84 22.00 22.81
N VAL A 182 0.32 20.85 23.24
CA VAL A 182 1.13 19.75 23.79
C VAL A 182 2.20 19.29 22.79
N TYR A 183 1.82 19.14 21.53
CA TYR A 183 2.77 18.76 20.47
C TYR A 183 3.84 19.83 20.27
N LYS A 184 3.45 21.09 20.18
CA LYS A 184 4.35 22.24 20.01
C LYS A 184 5.38 22.31 21.14
N GLU A 185 4.97 22.13 22.38
CA GLU A 185 5.86 22.08 23.54
C GLU A 185 6.86 20.90 23.45
N LYS A 186 6.37 19.70 23.09
CA LYS A 186 7.20 18.49 22.96
C LYS A 186 8.29 18.68 21.89
N VAL A 187 7.90 19.20 20.74
CA VAL A 187 8.83 19.45 19.62
C VAL A 187 9.81 20.59 19.95
N SER A 188 9.37 21.62 20.65
CA SER A 188 10.22 22.74 21.10
C SER A 188 11.33 22.27 22.04
N LYS A 189 11.02 21.36 22.97
CA LYS A 189 12.02 20.74 23.85
C LYS A 189 13.06 19.92 23.07
N ARG A 190 12.63 19.24 22.01
CA ARG A 190 13.52 18.43 21.15
C ARG A 190 14.40 19.28 20.24
N PHE A 191 13.88 20.41 19.75
CA PHE A 191 14.55 21.29 18.79
C PHE A 191 14.60 22.75 19.28
N PRO A 192 15.33 23.05 20.37
CA PRO A 192 15.30 24.38 21.02
C PRO A 192 15.78 25.52 20.10
N LYS A 193 16.67 25.21 19.14
CA LYS A 193 17.17 26.20 18.17
C LYS A 193 16.13 26.71 17.19
N LYS A 194 15.04 25.96 16.99
CA LYS A 194 13.94 26.31 16.09
C LYS A 194 12.98 27.36 16.65
N ARG A 195 13.03 27.62 17.97
CA ARG A 195 12.25 28.67 18.66
C ARG A 195 10.74 28.55 18.40
N TYR A 196 10.21 27.34 18.27
CA TYR A 196 8.80 27.09 17.95
C TYR A 196 7.82 27.78 18.92
N MET A 197 8.19 27.90 20.22
CA MET A 197 7.32 28.53 21.21
C MET A 197 7.07 30.02 20.94
N GLU A 198 7.97 30.69 20.21
CA GLU A 198 7.81 32.12 19.85
C GLU A 198 6.89 32.32 18.63
N MET A 199 6.61 31.27 17.89
CA MET A 199 5.72 31.30 16.71
C MET A 199 4.25 31.31 17.13
N THR A 200 3.40 31.96 16.36
CA THR A 200 1.95 31.74 16.43
C THR A 200 1.62 30.29 16.04
N HIS A 201 0.43 29.82 16.35
CA HIS A 201 0.00 28.45 15.95
C HIS A 201 0.00 28.27 14.41
N LYS A 202 -0.40 29.30 13.66
CA LYS A 202 -0.38 29.26 12.20
C LYS A 202 1.05 29.16 11.65
N GLU A 203 1.96 29.99 12.14
CA GLU A 203 3.38 29.96 11.75
C GLU A 203 4.01 28.61 12.08
N PHE A 204 3.73 28.06 13.27
CA PHE A 204 4.22 26.75 13.67
C PHE A 204 3.71 25.65 12.73
N LEU A 205 2.41 25.63 12.40
CA LEU A 205 1.84 24.65 11.46
C LEU A 205 2.46 24.76 10.06
N ILE A 206 2.78 25.95 9.60
CA ILE A 206 3.48 26.17 8.32
C ILE A 206 4.92 25.64 8.41
N GLU A 207 5.65 25.97 9.48
CA GLU A 207 7.05 25.56 9.67
C GLU A 207 7.22 24.04 9.74
N ILE A 208 6.27 23.33 10.36
CA ILE A 208 6.28 21.86 10.38
C ILE A 208 5.67 21.21 9.12
N GLY A 209 5.22 22.01 8.16
CA GLY A 209 4.66 21.52 6.90
C GLY A 209 3.22 21.01 6.99
N ALA A 210 2.52 21.25 8.11
CA ALA A 210 1.12 20.85 8.34
C ALA A 210 0.11 21.80 7.68
N ALA A 211 0.54 23.02 7.34
CA ALA A 211 -0.25 24.05 6.67
C ALA A 211 0.62 24.83 5.67
N TYR A 212 -0.01 25.69 4.87
CA TYR A 212 0.68 26.62 3.97
C TYR A 212 -0.20 27.84 3.69
N ASN A 213 0.40 28.92 3.21
CA ASN A 213 -0.33 30.03 2.64
C ASN A 213 -0.48 29.83 1.14
N HIS A 214 -1.70 29.91 0.64
CA HIS A 214 -1.95 29.82 -0.81
C HIS A 214 -1.28 30.97 -1.54
N ARG A 215 -0.51 30.68 -2.59
CA ARG A 215 0.39 31.66 -3.22
C ARG A 215 -0.33 32.84 -3.86
N GLU A 216 -1.51 32.62 -4.41
CA GLU A 216 -2.25 33.66 -5.13
C GLU A 216 -3.16 34.45 -4.19
N SER A 217 -3.90 33.80 -3.30
CA SER A 217 -4.84 34.46 -2.38
C SER A 217 -4.24 34.90 -1.05
N GLY A 218 -3.11 34.31 -0.65
CA GLY A 218 -2.53 34.51 0.68
C GLY A 218 -3.25 33.76 1.81
N ASP A 219 -4.31 33.02 1.51
CA ASP A 219 -5.11 32.33 2.50
C ASP A 219 -4.34 31.21 3.20
N PHE A 220 -4.51 31.13 4.51
CA PHE A 220 -4.00 30.00 5.30
C PHE A 220 -4.80 28.73 5.01
N LYS A 221 -4.11 27.67 4.62
CA LYS A 221 -4.69 26.38 4.25
C LYS A 221 -4.08 25.27 5.10
N ILE A 222 -4.93 24.45 5.72
CA ILE A 222 -4.55 23.26 6.47
C ILE A 222 -4.46 22.08 5.52
N LYS A 223 -3.47 21.23 5.69
CA LYS A 223 -3.36 19.96 4.95
C LYS A 223 -4.24 18.88 5.60
N ARG A 224 -4.71 17.93 4.80
CA ARG A 224 -5.54 16.81 5.27
C ARG A 224 -4.85 15.97 6.33
N GLY A 225 -3.55 15.69 6.17
CA GLY A 225 -2.76 14.99 7.18
C GLY A 225 -2.65 15.74 8.51
N ALA A 226 -2.65 17.08 8.48
CA ALA A 226 -2.67 17.88 9.70
C ALA A 226 -4.03 17.78 10.41
N LEU A 227 -5.12 17.67 9.66
CA LEU A 227 -6.45 17.44 10.21
C LEU A 227 -6.53 16.05 10.88
N LEU A 228 -6.03 14.99 10.23
CA LEU A 228 -5.93 13.66 10.85
C LEU A 228 -5.13 13.69 12.16
N PHE A 229 -4.03 14.44 12.17
CA PHE A 229 -3.09 14.43 13.28
C PHE A 229 -3.51 15.32 14.46
N PHE A 230 -4.13 16.46 14.20
CA PHE A 230 -4.49 17.48 15.20
C PHE A 230 -5.99 17.80 15.25
N GLY A 231 -6.80 17.28 14.35
CA GLY A 231 -8.19 17.69 14.18
C GLY A 231 -9.09 17.24 15.31
N LYS A 232 -10.24 17.94 15.44
CA LYS A 232 -11.38 17.45 16.17
C LYS A 232 -11.98 16.25 15.41
N VAL A 233 -12.45 15.22 16.12
CA VAL A 233 -12.94 13.98 15.50
C VAL A 233 -14.06 14.24 14.48
N ASN A 234 -14.97 15.14 14.76
CA ASN A 234 -16.05 15.50 13.83
C ASN A 234 -15.49 16.09 12.52
N ALA A 235 -14.52 17.00 12.61
CA ALA A 235 -13.86 17.60 11.44
C ALA A 235 -13.06 16.56 10.64
N ILE A 236 -12.39 15.62 11.32
CA ILE A 236 -11.69 14.49 10.66
C ILE A 236 -12.69 13.67 9.84
N LYS A 237 -13.84 13.29 10.43
CA LYS A 237 -14.86 12.43 9.78
C LYS A 237 -15.55 13.09 8.57
N GLU A 238 -15.51 14.40 8.42
CA GLU A 238 -16.01 15.08 7.21
C GLU A 238 -15.15 14.79 5.97
N ILE A 239 -13.81 14.69 6.11
CA ILE A 239 -12.91 14.34 5.00
C ILE A 239 -12.64 12.84 4.94
N PHE A 240 -12.57 12.19 6.10
CA PHE A 240 -12.26 10.78 6.27
C PHE A 240 -13.46 10.07 6.92
N PRO A 241 -14.53 9.79 6.17
CA PRO A 241 -15.80 9.31 6.72
C PRO A 241 -15.68 7.94 7.39
N HIS A 242 -14.64 7.18 7.08
CA HIS A 242 -14.34 5.88 7.68
C HIS A 242 -13.22 5.96 8.75
N TYR A 243 -12.88 7.18 9.18
CA TYR A 243 -11.96 7.32 10.31
C TYR A 243 -12.48 6.59 11.53
N HIS A 244 -11.77 5.55 11.93
CA HIS A 244 -12.09 4.76 13.12
C HIS A 244 -10.80 4.14 13.66
N VAL A 245 -10.53 4.39 14.93
CA VAL A 245 -9.37 3.88 15.67
C VAL A 245 -9.85 3.21 16.95
N ASP A 246 -9.40 1.97 17.15
CA ASP A 246 -9.81 1.12 18.26
C ASP A 246 -8.60 0.43 18.91
N TYR A 247 -8.61 0.41 20.23
CA TYR A 247 -7.68 -0.38 21.03
C TYR A 247 -8.46 -1.23 22.01
N PHE A 248 -8.09 -2.51 22.09
CA PHE A 248 -8.66 -3.47 23.03
C PHE A 248 -7.54 -4.17 23.80
N ASN A 249 -7.65 -4.15 25.14
CA ASN A 249 -6.92 -5.10 25.98
C ASN A 249 -7.88 -6.25 26.34
N ARG A 250 -7.58 -7.44 25.80
CA ARG A 250 -8.34 -8.68 26.00
C ARG A 250 -7.56 -9.71 26.82
N SER A 251 -6.52 -9.28 27.54
CA SER A 251 -5.76 -10.17 28.41
C SER A 251 -6.62 -10.71 29.56
N GLY A 252 -6.37 -11.95 29.96
CA GLY A 252 -7.09 -12.63 31.03
C GLY A 252 -8.42 -13.27 30.64
N SER A 253 -9.18 -13.69 31.61
CA SER A 253 -10.42 -14.49 31.42
C SER A 253 -11.70 -13.68 31.14
N ASN A 254 -11.59 -12.38 30.92
CA ASN A 254 -12.78 -11.55 30.63
C ASN A 254 -13.32 -11.84 29.21
N PRO A 255 -14.62 -12.14 29.03
CA PRO A 255 -15.17 -12.47 27.73
C PRO A 255 -15.26 -11.28 26.76
N ARG A 256 -15.05 -10.03 27.21
CA ARG A 256 -15.07 -8.84 26.35
C ARG A 256 -13.67 -8.23 26.23
N TRP A 257 -13.41 -7.24 27.03
CA TRP A 257 -12.12 -6.55 27.15
C TRP A 257 -11.93 -6.04 28.57
N VAL A 258 -10.70 -5.88 29.00
CA VAL A 258 -10.34 -5.28 30.27
C VAL A 258 -10.25 -3.77 30.14
N ASP A 259 -9.82 -3.29 28.96
CA ASP A 259 -9.62 -1.87 28.66
C ASP A 259 -9.91 -1.62 27.17
N ARG A 260 -10.54 -0.50 26.84
CA ARG A 260 -10.81 -0.05 25.48
C ARG A 260 -10.53 1.44 25.33
N VAL A 261 -10.04 1.84 24.16
CA VAL A 261 -9.91 3.24 23.74
C VAL A 261 -10.39 3.33 22.31
N SER A 262 -11.34 4.22 22.03
CA SER A 262 -11.91 4.38 20.70
C SER A 262 -12.32 5.82 20.43
N ASP A 263 -12.40 6.21 19.15
CA ASP A 263 -12.93 7.51 18.73
C ASP A 263 -14.48 7.61 18.84
N ASP A 264 -15.17 6.49 19.11
CA ASP A 264 -16.60 6.43 19.30
C ASP A 264 -17.02 6.42 20.80
N GLU A 265 -16.04 6.42 21.70
CA GLU A 265 -16.30 6.48 23.14
C GLU A 265 -16.09 7.89 23.71
N PRO A 266 -16.87 8.30 24.71
CA PRO A 266 -16.62 9.54 25.43
C PRO A 266 -15.19 9.57 26.01
N SER A 267 -14.48 10.64 25.76
CA SER A 267 -13.11 10.84 26.23
C SER A 267 -12.89 12.30 26.59
N ASP A 268 -11.98 12.55 27.53
CA ASP A 268 -11.50 13.91 27.86
C ASP A 268 -10.60 14.49 26.75
N TYR A 269 -10.24 13.67 25.74
CA TYR A 269 -9.34 14.05 24.63
C TYR A 269 -10.06 13.84 23.31
N GLU A 270 -9.82 14.76 22.35
CA GLU A 270 -10.13 14.48 20.95
C GLU A 270 -9.30 13.30 20.47
N MET A 271 -9.97 12.25 19.98
CA MET A 271 -9.30 11.01 19.57
C MET A 271 -8.76 11.12 18.14
N ASN A 272 -7.94 12.16 17.89
CA ASN A 272 -7.13 12.29 16.69
C ASN A 272 -5.91 11.35 16.73
N LEU A 273 -5.17 11.24 15.62
CA LEU A 273 -4.07 10.27 15.53
C LEU A 273 -2.96 10.54 16.55
N TYR A 274 -2.67 11.81 16.89
CA TYR A 274 -1.64 12.14 17.88
C TYR A 274 -2.02 11.68 19.28
N ASN A 275 -3.25 11.96 19.71
CA ASN A 275 -3.73 11.56 21.02
C ASN A 275 -3.90 10.05 21.11
N PHE A 276 -4.50 9.42 20.10
CA PHE A 276 -4.61 7.97 20.03
C PHE A 276 -3.24 7.29 20.14
N TYR A 277 -2.27 7.73 19.33
CA TYR A 277 -0.91 7.20 19.39
C TYR A 277 -0.30 7.32 20.79
N ASN A 278 -0.33 8.49 21.42
CA ASN A 278 0.28 8.68 22.72
C ASN A 278 -0.40 7.87 23.83
N ILE A 279 -1.73 7.83 23.85
CA ILE A 279 -2.51 7.07 24.83
C ILE A 279 -2.18 5.58 24.72
N ILE A 280 -2.21 5.03 23.50
CA ILE A 280 -1.97 3.61 23.30
C ILE A 280 -0.51 3.24 23.55
N HIS A 281 0.44 4.07 23.14
CA HIS A 281 1.85 3.84 23.40
C HIS A 281 2.15 3.74 24.91
N GLU A 282 1.58 4.63 25.72
CA GLU A 282 1.76 4.58 27.18
C GLU A 282 1.08 3.33 27.80
N LYS A 283 -0.12 2.97 27.34
CA LYS A 283 -0.80 1.74 27.79
C LYS A 283 0.03 0.48 27.47
N LEU A 284 0.56 0.39 26.26
CA LEU A 284 1.39 -0.74 25.84
C LEU A 284 2.69 -0.83 26.64
N LYS A 285 3.31 0.30 26.97
CA LYS A 285 4.49 0.34 27.85
C LYS A 285 4.23 -0.20 29.27
N VAL A 286 3.08 0.12 29.83
CA VAL A 286 2.71 -0.38 31.16
C VAL A 286 2.56 -1.91 31.12
N LEU A 287 1.84 -2.43 30.13
CA LEU A 287 1.64 -3.87 29.96
C LEU A 287 2.94 -4.64 29.75
N LEU A 288 3.89 -4.07 29.01
CA LEU A 288 5.21 -4.66 28.83
C LEU A 288 5.98 -4.76 30.14
N LYS A 289 5.97 -3.73 30.96
CA LYS A 289 6.66 -3.74 32.27
C LYS A 289 6.08 -4.81 33.19
N GLU A 290 4.76 -4.91 33.26
CA GLU A 290 4.07 -5.93 34.08
C GLU A 290 4.39 -7.35 33.61
N SER A 291 4.42 -7.60 32.30
CA SER A 291 4.78 -8.92 31.75
C SER A 291 6.22 -9.33 32.09
N PHE A 292 7.16 -8.38 32.10
CA PHE A 292 8.55 -8.66 32.44
C PHE A 292 8.80 -8.89 33.95
N GLU A 293 8.00 -8.31 34.81
CA GLU A 293 8.09 -8.55 36.27
C GLU A 293 7.53 -9.92 36.67
N LEU A 294 6.62 -10.50 35.89
CA LEU A 294 5.97 -11.77 36.14
C LEU A 294 6.75 -12.98 35.57
N ASP A 295 7.61 -12.79 34.57
CA ASP A 295 8.31 -13.88 33.90
C ASP A 295 9.75 -14.01 34.41
N ASN A 296 9.94 -14.88 35.42
CA ASN A 296 11.26 -15.25 35.98
C ASN A 296 12.12 -16.12 35.04
N TYR A 297 11.77 -16.28 33.75
CA TYR A 297 12.49 -17.12 32.78
C TYR A 297 13.24 -16.30 31.71
N GLN A 298 14.47 -15.97 32.00
CA GLN A 298 15.71 -15.96 31.21
C GLN A 298 15.66 -15.81 29.69
N LEU A 299 15.00 -14.81 29.12
CA LEU A 299 15.40 -14.27 27.84
C LEU A 299 15.47 -12.73 27.99
N ARG A 300 16.69 -12.22 28.23
CA ARG A 300 16.98 -10.79 28.32
C ARG A 300 16.96 -10.18 26.91
N ILE A 301 15.78 -9.95 26.37
CA ILE A 301 15.64 -8.92 25.34
C ILE A 301 15.54 -7.60 26.14
N PRO A 302 16.40 -6.62 25.88
CA PRO A 302 16.33 -5.34 26.59
C PRO A 302 14.94 -4.73 26.41
N LEU A 303 14.35 -4.19 27.48
CA LEU A 303 13.04 -3.52 27.46
C LEU A 303 13.00 -2.40 26.40
N SER A 304 14.16 -1.79 26.10
CA SER A 304 14.36 -0.78 25.06
C SER A 304 14.02 -1.28 23.66
N ASP A 305 14.36 -2.52 23.32
CA ASP A 305 14.16 -3.08 21.98
C ASP A 305 12.69 -3.42 21.75
N PHE A 306 11.99 -3.84 22.79
CA PHE A 306 10.54 -4.04 22.75
C PHE A 306 9.76 -2.72 22.61
N ASP A 307 10.14 -1.70 23.38
CA ASP A 307 9.52 -0.38 23.28
C ASP A 307 9.73 0.23 21.89
N GLU A 308 10.91 0.04 21.29
CA GLU A 308 11.21 0.48 19.94
C GLU A 308 10.38 -0.28 18.91
N THR A 309 10.27 -1.60 19.02
CA THR A 309 9.47 -2.45 18.14
C THR A 309 7.98 -2.10 18.21
N ILE A 310 7.43 -1.95 19.41
CA ILE A 310 6.00 -1.59 19.58
C ILE A 310 5.74 -0.19 19.04
N ARG A 311 6.64 0.76 19.30
CA ARG A 311 6.54 2.10 18.74
C ARG A 311 6.51 2.08 17.23
N GLU A 312 7.38 1.29 16.60
CA GLU A 312 7.44 1.14 15.15
C GLU A 312 6.15 0.51 14.60
N CYS A 313 5.67 -0.59 15.20
CA CYS A 313 4.42 -1.23 14.81
C CYS A 313 3.22 -0.28 14.94
N LEU A 314 3.15 0.49 16.04
CA LEU A 314 2.08 1.44 16.28
C LEU A 314 2.11 2.61 15.28
N VAL A 315 3.29 3.17 15.01
CA VAL A 315 3.47 4.22 14.01
C VAL A 315 3.05 3.71 12.64
N ASN A 316 3.53 2.52 12.24
CA ASN A 316 3.19 1.94 10.94
C ASN A 316 1.69 1.64 10.83
N CYS A 317 1.07 1.16 11.89
CA CYS A 317 -0.36 0.90 11.94
C CYS A 317 -1.19 2.17 11.67
N VAL A 318 -0.86 3.30 12.31
CA VAL A 318 -1.64 4.53 12.15
C VAL A 318 -1.23 5.37 10.93
N ALA A 319 0.05 5.35 10.53
CA ALA A 319 0.57 6.17 9.44
C ALA A 319 0.27 5.61 8.04
N HIS A 320 0.13 4.30 7.92
CA HIS A 320 -0.15 3.62 6.64
C HIS A 320 -1.61 3.21 6.48
N ALA A 321 -2.49 3.60 7.41
CA ALA A 321 -3.92 3.32 7.33
C ALA A 321 -4.62 4.16 6.25
N ASP A 322 -5.49 3.54 5.47
CA ASP A 322 -6.38 4.22 4.53
C ASP A 322 -7.70 4.61 5.20
N TYR A 323 -7.73 5.77 5.82
CA TYR A 323 -8.92 6.29 6.52
C TYR A 323 -10.06 6.69 5.58
N VAL A 324 -9.86 6.64 4.26
CA VAL A 324 -10.92 6.89 3.26
C VAL A 324 -11.70 5.61 2.97
N GLN A 325 -11.03 4.45 2.91
CA GLN A 325 -11.70 3.15 2.72
C GLN A 325 -12.19 2.52 4.02
N GLY A 326 -11.39 2.58 5.08
CA GLY A 326 -11.80 2.25 6.44
C GLY A 326 -12.12 0.79 6.75
N TYR A 327 -11.81 -0.17 5.87
CA TYR A 327 -12.01 -1.59 6.17
C TYR A 327 -10.79 -2.43 5.78
N PRO A 328 -10.25 -3.25 6.70
CA PRO A 328 -10.63 -3.29 8.13
C PRO A 328 -10.30 -1.97 8.83
N SER A 329 -10.98 -1.64 9.95
CA SER A 329 -10.66 -0.44 10.72
C SER A 329 -9.27 -0.51 11.36
N THR A 330 -8.67 0.65 11.66
CA THR A 330 -7.41 0.70 12.43
C THR A 330 -7.65 0.16 13.83
N LYS A 331 -7.03 -0.97 14.16
CA LYS A 331 -7.29 -1.69 15.41
C LYS A 331 -6.00 -2.24 16.02
N ILE A 332 -5.83 -2.00 17.31
CA ILE A 332 -4.76 -2.57 18.12
C ILE A 332 -5.40 -3.50 19.17
N GLU A 333 -4.96 -4.73 19.23
CA GLU A 333 -5.43 -5.70 20.22
C GLU A 333 -4.26 -6.28 21.01
N VAL A 334 -4.44 -6.33 22.32
CA VAL A 334 -3.57 -7.01 23.26
C VAL A 334 -4.29 -8.25 23.75
N ASN A 335 -3.64 -9.39 23.65
CA ASN A 335 -4.10 -10.67 24.19
C ASN A 335 -2.99 -11.31 25.00
N ASP A 336 -3.31 -12.41 25.70
CA ASP A 336 -2.30 -13.16 26.43
C ASP A 336 -1.22 -13.68 25.47
N GLY A 337 -0.01 -13.12 25.58
CA GLY A 337 1.16 -13.55 24.81
C GLY A 337 1.31 -12.95 23.40
N TRP A 338 0.42 -12.08 22.90
CA TRP A 338 0.59 -11.45 21.60
C TRP A 338 -0.10 -10.08 21.49
N PHE A 339 0.45 -9.26 20.56
CA PHE A 339 -0.11 -7.98 20.14
C PHE A 339 -0.50 -8.06 18.66
N SER A 340 -1.63 -7.47 18.30
CA SER A 340 -2.07 -7.35 16.91
C SER A 340 -2.23 -5.88 16.53
N PHE A 341 -1.68 -5.51 15.38
CA PHE A 341 -1.81 -4.21 14.77
C PHE A 341 -2.43 -4.38 13.39
N VAL A 342 -3.63 -3.87 13.22
CA VAL A 342 -4.41 -3.98 11.98
C VAL A 342 -4.73 -2.60 11.48
N ASN A 343 -4.54 -2.36 10.18
CA ASN A 343 -4.95 -1.14 9.53
C ASN A 343 -5.62 -1.42 8.18
N PRO A 344 -6.50 -0.53 7.71
CA PRO A 344 -6.98 -0.57 6.34
C PRO A 344 -5.82 -0.25 5.39
N SER A 345 -5.52 -1.17 4.50
CA SER A 345 -4.55 -0.98 3.41
C SER A 345 -5.08 -1.63 2.14
N LEU A 346 -4.62 -1.15 1.00
CA LEU A 346 -4.86 -1.80 -0.28
C LEU A 346 -3.99 -3.05 -0.44
#